data_590709c7ae1d4525ebf02abedaa340c9
#
_entry.id   590709c7ae1d4525ebf02abedaa340c9
#
_cell.length_a   1.000
_cell.length_b   1.000
_cell.length_c   1.000
_cell.angle_alpha   90.00
_cell.angle_beta   90.00
_cell.angle_gamma   90.00
#
_symmetry.space_group_name_H-M   'P 1'
#
loop_
_entity.id
_entity.type
_entity.pdbx_description
1 polymer ?
#
loop_
_entity_poly.entity_id
_entity_poly.type
_entity_poly.pdbx_seq_one_letter_code
_entity_poly.pdbx_strand_id
1 'polypeptide(L)'
;MAFRIGTNQLYSGSFDRTVKVYDLSSSVMGYVETLFGHQDHILGLDALRGENCVTVGCRDKTLRYWKIPEETQIVLRGGGRSRIREVLEGGLLGDDEGDDVNEDGMEVGPKGKGKAKEEKFVEGSLECVAMIDETTFLSGGDSG
;
A
#
# COMPACT_ATOMS: atom_id res chain seq x y z
N MET A 1 7.17 14.67 -5.50
CA MET A 1 6.65 15.75 -6.34
C MET A 1 6.52 15.26 -7.75
N ALA A 2 5.43 15.61 -8.45
CA ALA A 2 5.21 15.31 -9.86
C ALA A 2 4.62 16.51 -10.59
N PHE A 3 5.05 16.71 -11.82
CA PHE A 3 4.46 17.70 -12.72
C PHE A 3 3.37 17.05 -13.55
N ARG A 4 2.27 17.75 -13.72
CA ARG A 4 1.25 17.36 -14.70
C ARG A 4 1.79 17.62 -16.11
N ILE A 5 1.86 16.58 -16.92
CA ILE A 5 2.44 16.65 -18.27
C ILE A 5 1.62 17.58 -19.17
N GLY A 6 2.27 18.56 -19.77
CA GLY A 6 1.66 19.51 -20.70
C GLY A 6 0.97 20.72 -20.03
N THR A 7 1.18 20.89 -18.74
CA THR A 7 0.67 22.04 -17.98
C THR A 7 1.76 22.57 -17.04
N ASN A 8 1.47 23.67 -16.36
CA ASN A 8 2.35 24.24 -15.33
C ASN A 8 1.90 23.84 -13.91
N GLN A 9 1.11 22.79 -13.76
CA GLN A 9 0.68 22.31 -12.44
C GLN A 9 1.70 21.37 -11.82
N LEU A 10 1.98 21.58 -10.54
CA LEU A 10 2.86 20.77 -9.72
C LEU A 10 2.10 20.20 -8.53
N TYR A 11 2.24 18.91 -8.31
CA TYR A 11 1.75 18.22 -7.12
C TYR A 11 2.91 17.91 -6.18
N SER A 12 2.74 18.18 -4.91
CA SER A 12 3.75 17.92 -3.88
C SER A 12 3.15 17.16 -2.71
N GLY A 13 3.54 15.91 -2.54
CA GLY A 13 3.22 15.12 -1.34
C GLY A 13 4.21 15.41 -0.21
N SER A 14 3.73 15.43 1.02
CA SER A 14 4.48 15.80 2.20
C SER A 14 4.35 14.79 3.34
N PHE A 15 5.31 14.82 4.25
CA PHE A 15 5.24 14.09 5.51
C PHE A 15 4.19 14.63 6.47
N ASP A 16 3.63 15.80 6.21
CA ASP A 16 2.47 16.34 6.93
C ASP A 16 1.14 15.69 6.53
N ARG A 17 1.17 14.65 5.68
CA ARG A 17 0.03 13.84 5.21
C ARG A 17 -0.86 14.56 4.19
N THR A 18 -0.40 15.66 3.65
CA THR A 18 -1.13 16.45 2.66
C THR A 18 -0.48 16.41 1.28
N VAL A 19 -1.31 16.60 0.26
CA VAL A 19 -0.85 16.88 -1.10
C VAL A 19 -1.17 18.32 -1.40
N LYS A 20 -0.18 19.09 -1.83
CA LYS A 20 -0.36 20.50 -2.22
C LYS A 20 -0.29 20.63 -3.72
N VAL A 21 -1.20 21.40 -4.26
CA VAL A 21 -1.29 21.72 -5.69
C VAL A 21 -0.82 23.13 -5.90
N TYR A 22 0.06 23.30 -6.88
CA TYR A 22 0.60 24.59 -7.27
C TYR A 22 0.37 24.81 -8.76
N ASP A 23 0.07 26.05 -9.13
CA ASP A 23 0.09 26.51 -10.52
C ASP A 23 1.32 27.41 -10.72
N LEU A 24 2.24 26.95 -11.57
CA LEU A 24 3.49 27.64 -11.89
C LEU A 24 3.40 28.43 -13.19
N SER A 25 2.18 28.69 -13.71
CA SER A 25 2.00 29.58 -14.83
C SER A 25 2.46 31.00 -14.45
N SER A 26 2.98 31.72 -15.44
CA SER A 26 3.49 33.10 -15.20
C SER A 26 2.42 34.06 -14.67
N SER A 27 1.16 33.75 -14.85
CA SER A 27 0.03 34.55 -14.38
C SER A 27 -0.37 34.28 -12.92
N VAL A 28 -0.12 33.09 -12.39
CA VAL A 28 -0.54 32.68 -11.05
C VAL A 28 0.64 32.50 -10.12
N MET A 29 1.64 31.71 -10.51
CA MET A 29 2.87 31.41 -9.76
C MET A 29 2.62 31.20 -8.27
N GLY A 30 1.72 30.28 -7.92
CA GLY A 30 1.33 30.14 -6.53
C GLY A 30 0.67 28.83 -6.15
N TYR A 31 0.37 28.75 -4.87
CA TYR A 31 -0.40 27.70 -4.26
C TYR A 31 -1.87 27.78 -4.71
N VAL A 32 -2.45 26.64 -5.04
CA VAL A 32 -3.86 26.50 -5.45
C VAL A 32 -4.68 25.89 -4.31
N GLU A 33 -4.37 24.67 -3.93
CA GLU A 33 -5.15 23.95 -2.94
C GLU A 33 -4.35 22.88 -2.17
N THR A 34 -4.95 22.36 -1.09
CA THR A 34 -4.42 21.23 -0.33
C THR A 34 -5.44 20.11 -0.30
N LEU A 35 -5.00 18.90 -0.71
CA LEU A 35 -5.79 17.68 -0.64
C LEU A 35 -5.50 16.96 0.67
N PHE A 36 -6.55 16.65 1.42
CA PHE A 36 -6.47 15.98 2.71
C PHE A 36 -7.03 14.57 2.62
N GLY A 37 -6.44 13.64 3.36
CA GLY A 37 -6.99 12.29 3.45
C GLY A 37 -6.02 11.25 3.98
N HIS A 38 -4.74 11.27 3.59
CA HIS A 38 -3.75 10.35 4.13
C HIS A 38 -3.62 10.46 5.65
N GLN A 39 -3.45 9.31 6.30
CA GLN A 39 -3.29 9.24 7.75
C GLN A 39 -1.83 9.09 8.18
N ASP A 40 -0.94 8.90 7.21
CA ASP A 40 0.50 8.85 7.44
C ASP A 40 1.24 9.55 6.28
N HIS A 41 2.55 9.59 6.38
CA HIS A 41 3.45 10.24 5.43
C HIS A 41 3.23 9.79 3.99
N ILE A 42 3.27 10.72 3.06
CA ILE A 42 3.20 10.44 1.63
C ILE A 42 4.62 10.17 1.13
N LEU A 43 4.87 8.95 0.65
CA LEU A 43 6.18 8.54 0.14
C LEU A 43 6.28 8.61 -1.37
N GLY A 44 5.19 8.26 -2.07
CA GLY A 44 5.14 8.27 -3.53
C GLY A 44 4.00 9.14 -4.04
N LEU A 45 4.26 9.81 -5.16
CA LEU A 45 3.27 10.61 -5.87
C LEU A 45 3.62 10.64 -7.35
N ASP A 46 2.62 10.45 -8.20
CA ASP A 46 2.76 10.56 -9.64
C ASP A 46 1.52 11.17 -10.30
N ALA A 47 1.72 11.75 -11.49
CA ALA A 47 0.67 12.39 -12.27
C ALA A 47 1.03 12.37 -13.76
N LEU A 48 0.01 12.29 -14.62
CA LEU A 48 0.18 12.35 -16.07
C LEU A 48 -0.44 13.63 -16.65
N ARG A 49 -1.27 13.50 -17.68
CA ARG A 49 -1.87 14.63 -18.40
C ARG A 49 -3.22 15.04 -17.85
N GLY A 50 -3.98 14.09 -17.28
CA GLY A 50 -5.28 14.33 -16.67
C GLY A 50 -5.20 15.21 -15.43
N GLU A 51 -6.33 15.73 -14.98
CA GLU A 51 -6.44 16.48 -13.73
C GLU A 51 -6.55 15.52 -12.53
N ASN A 52 -5.67 14.51 -12.54
CA ASN A 52 -5.65 13.44 -11.57
C ASN A 52 -4.22 13.25 -11.07
N CYS A 53 -4.08 12.84 -9.82
CA CYS A 53 -2.81 12.34 -9.32
C CYS A 53 -3.01 11.12 -8.43
N VAL A 54 -1.96 10.33 -8.30
CA VAL A 54 -1.94 9.16 -7.44
C VAL A 54 -0.91 9.36 -6.36
N THR A 55 -1.26 9.00 -5.14
CA THR A 55 -0.36 9.08 -3.99
C THR A 55 -0.40 7.82 -3.17
N VAL A 56 0.72 7.48 -2.55
CA VAL A 56 0.81 6.37 -1.59
C VAL A 56 1.24 6.87 -0.23
N GLY A 57 0.50 6.42 0.78
CA GLY A 57 0.84 6.64 2.17
C GLY A 57 1.61 5.47 2.74
N CYS A 58 2.59 5.76 3.59
CA CYS A 58 3.52 4.78 4.14
C CYS A 58 2.80 3.69 4.95
N ARG A 59 2.48 3.98 6.20
CA ARG A 59 1.91 3.00 7.13
C ARG A 59 0.39 2.95 7.10
N ASP A 60 -0.27 3.94 6.50
CA ASP A 60 -1.73 3.90 6.30
C ASP A 60 -2.13 2.89 5.21
N LYS A 61 -1.13 2.39 4.45
CA LYS A 61 -1.27 1.37 3.41
C LYS A 61 -2.34 1.71 2.39
N THR A 62 -2.56 2.99 2.18
CA THR A 62 -3.52 3.46 1.22
C THR A 62 -2.84 4.05 0.00
N LEU A 63 -3.35 3.68 -1.15
CA LEU A 63 -3.14 4.37 -2.38
C LEU A 63 -4.39 5.22 -2.64
N ARG A 64 -4.20 6.49 -2.96
CA ARG A 64 -5.29 7.41 -3.26
C ARG A 64 -5.15 7.95 -4.67
N TYR A 65 -6.22 7.77 -5.43
CA TYR A 65 -6.38 8.36 -6.73
C TYR A 65 -7.27 9.60 -6.57
N TRP A 66 -6.72 10.76 -6.84
CA TRP A 66 -7.36 12.05 -6.67
C TRP A 66 -7.89 12.55 -8.01
N LYS A 67 -9.15 12.89 -8.05
CA LYS A 67 -9.78 13.59 -9.16
C LYS A 67 -9.98 15.03 -8.74
N ILE A 68 -9.07 15.89 -9.14
CA ILE A 68 -8.99 17.27 -8.64
C ILE A 68 -10.21 18.11 -9.04
N PRO A 69 -10.70 18.08 -10.29
CA PRO A 69 -11.87 18.87 -10.65
C PRO A 69 -13.16 18.47 -9.95
N GLU A 70 -13.26 17.22 -9.55
CA GLU A 70 -14.44 16.66 -8.88
C GLU A 70 -14.35 16.77 -7.35
N GLU A 71 -13.21 17.20 -6.83
CA GLU A 71 -12.87 17.20 -5.39
C GLU A 71 -13.10 15.81 -4.73
N THR A 72 -12.92 14.75 -5.51
CA THR A 72 -13.17 13.37 -5.07
C THR A 72 -11.90 12.55 -5.05
N GLN A 73 -11.94 11.48 -4.26
CA GLN A 73 -10.83 10.54 -4.17
C GLN A 73 -11.32 9.11 -4.13
N ILE A 74 -10.57 8.22 -4.76
CA ILE A 74 -10.75 6.77 -4.65
C ILE A 74 -9.64 6.25 -3.75
N VAL A 75 -10.00 5.54 -2.69
CA VAL A 75 -9.05 4.97 -1.74
C VAL A 75 -8.93 3.47 -2.00
N LEU A 76 -7.74 3.05 -2.36
CA LEU A 76 -7.37 1.65 -2.53
C LEU A 76 -6.48 1.25 -1.34
N ARG A 77 -6.78 0.12 -0.72
CA ARG A 77 -5.98 -0.39 0.39
C ARG A 77 -5.04 -1.46 -0.11
N GLY A 78 -3.74 -1.22 0.08
CA GLY A 78 -2.68 -2.20 -0.17
C GLY A 78 -2.35 -3.00 1.09
N GLY A 79 -1.44 -3.96 0.99
CA GLY A 79 -0.96 -4.74 2.13
C GLY A 79 -1.69 -6.07 2.30
N GLY A 80 -2.24 -6.62 1.21
CA GLY A 80 -2.67 -8.01 1.18
C GLY A 80 -1.47 -8.97 1.23
N ARG A 81 -1.68 -10.16 1.80
CA ARG A 81 -0.69 -11.25 1.79
C ARG A 81 -0.34 -11.60 0.35
N SER A 82 0.94 -11.52 -0.02
CA SER A 82 1.38 -12.00 -1.32
C SER A 82 1.12 -13.51 -1.41
N ARG A 83 0.38 -13.96 -2.41
CA ARG A 83 0.16 -15.40 -2.65
C ARG A 83 1.47 -16.16 -2.86
N ILE A 84 2.46 -15.49 -3.42
CA ILE A 84 3.79 -16.07 -3.64
C ILE A 84 4.46 -16.34 -2.31
N ARG A 85 4.38 -15.42 -1.36
CA ARG A 85 4.95 -15.57 -0.02
C ARG A 85 4.20 -16.65 0.77
N GLU A 86 2.90 -16.74 0.66
CA GLU A 86 2.09 -17.78 1.27
C GLU A 86 2.47 -19.17 0.76
N VAL A 87 2.71 -19.31 -0.54
CA VAL A 87 3.17 -20.57 -1.15
C VAL A 87 4.61 -20.92 -0.74
N LEU A 88 5.49 -19.93 -0.66
CA LEU A 88 6.89 -20.13 -0.25
C LEU A 88 7.01 -20.48 1.25
N GLU A 89 6.22 -19.82 2.09
CA GLU A 89 6.21 -20.11 3.53
C GLU A 89 5.48 -21.43 3.84
N GLY A 90 4.42 -21.75 3.12
CA GLY A 90 3.71 -23.04 3.23
C GLY A 90 4.51 -24.22 2.66
N GLY A 91 5.36 -23.99 1.67
CA GLY A 91 6.24 -25.03 1.11
C GLY A 91 7.47 -25.33 1.96
N LEU A 92 7.82 -24.48 2.93
CA LEU A 92 8.91 -24.72 3.89
C LEU A 92 8.46 -25.47 5.15
N LEU A 93 7.14 -25.53 5.39
CA LEU A 93 6.54 -26.40 6.39
C LEU A 93 6.11 -27.71 5.70
N GLY A 94 7.08 -28.38 5.07
CA GLY A 94 6.90 -29.69 4.49
C GLY A 94 6.37 -30.65 5.54
N ASP A 95 5.33 -31.37 5.14
CA ASP A 95 4.71 -32.46 5.83
C ASP A 95 5.79 -33.50 6.29
N ASP A 96 6.27 -33.33 7.51
CA ASP A 96 6.87 -34.43 8.24
C ASP A 96 5.71 -35.20 8.92
N GLU A 97 4.88 -35.82 8.11
CA GLU A 97 4.08 -36.94 8.58
C GLU A 97 5.04 -38.12 8.78
N GLY A 98 5.74 -38.10 9.91
CA GLY A 98 6.35 -39.28 10.45
C GLY A 98 5.26 -40.23 10.92
N ASP A 99 5.03 -41.30 10.16
CA ASP A 99 4.34 -42.49 10.61
C ASP A 99 5.09 -43.10 11.82
N ASP A 100 4.77 -42.63 13.01
CA ASP A 100 5.08 -43.37 14.23
C ASP A 100 3.87 -44.22 14.61
N VAL A 101 3.90 -45.44 14.11
CA VAL A 101 3.10 -46.55 14.61
C VAL A 101 3.67 -46.95 15.95
N ASN A 102 3.10 -46.54 17.04
CA ASN A 102 3.31 -47.15 18.34
C ASN A 102 2.07 -47.94 18.74
N GLU A 103 2.18 -49.26 18.59
CA GLU A 103 1.44 -50.21 19.37
C GLU A 103 1.81 -50.00 20.84
N ASP A 104 0.89 -49.41 21.61
CA ASP A 104 0.59 -49.85 22.98
C ASP A 104 -0.49 -48.91 23.55
N GLY A 105 -1.61 -49.50 23.92
CA GLY A 105 -2.71 -48.78 24.46
C GLY A 105 -2.44 -48.22 25.86
N MET A 106 -2.60 -46.89 25.99
CA MET A 106 -2.89 -46.30 27.28
C MET A 106 -3.61 -44.94 27.06
N GLU A 107 -4.82 -44.87 27.52
CA GLU A 107 -5.58 -43.62 27.57
C GLU A 107 -4.88 -42.58 28.46
N VAL A 108 -4.51 -41.45 27.91
CA VAL A 108 -4.12 -40.27 28.67
C VAL A 108 -4.97 -39.09 28.22
N GLY A 109 -5.67 -38.53 29.17
CA GLY A 109 -6.65 -37.47 29.03
C GLY A 109 -6.18 -36.18 28.32
N PRO A 110 -7.07 -35.20 28.11
CA PRO A 110 -6.85 -34.10 27.21
C PRO A 110 -5.82 -33.12 27.76
N LYS A 111 -4.60 -33.16 27.25
CA LYS A 111 -3.57 -32.16 27.52
C LYS A 111 -3.60 -31.04 26.49
N GLY A 112 -3.89 -29.87 27.01
CA GLY A 112 -3.28 -28.64 26.60
C GLY A 112 -3.57 -28.15 25.19
N LYS A 113 -4.53 -27.24 25.08
CA LYS A 113 -4.62 -26.28 23.98
C LYS A 113 -3.22 -25.70 23.72
N GLY A 114 -2.56 -26.15 22.66
CA GLY A 114 -1.43 -25.47 22.09
C GLY A 114 -1.88 -24.03 21.77
N LYS A 115 -1.28 -23.05 22.43
CA LYS A 115 -1.41 -21.64 22.02
C LYS A 115 -0.91 -21.60 20.59
N ALA A 116 -1.84 -21.41 19.66
CA ALA A 116 -1.47 -20.97 18.32
C ALA A 116 -0.56 -19.75 18.51
N LYS A 117 0.69 -19.86 18.08
CA LYS A 117 1.54 -18.68 17.92
C LYS A 117 0.78 -17.77 16.99
N GLU A 118 0.25 -16.66 17.52
CA GLU A 118 -0.16 -15.54 16.69
C GLU A 118 1.11 -15.10 15.96
N GLU A 119 1.28 -15.59 14.74
CA GLU A 119 2.28 -15.07 13.83
C GLU A 119 1.94 -13.60 13.63
N LYS A 120 2.72 -12.73 14.26
CA LYS A 120 2.63 -11.28 14.07
C LYS A 120 2.93 -11.01 12.61
N PHE A 121 1.87 -10.85 11.85
CA PHE A 121 1.92 -10.46 10.48
C PHE A 121 2.48 -9.03 10.42
N VAL A 122 3.72 -8.88 9.99
CA VAL A 122 4.29 -7.56 9.71
C VAL A 122 3.76 -7.16 8.34
N GLU A 123 2.70 -6.38 8.36
CA GLU A 123 2.17 -5.79 7.15
C GLU A 123 3.13 -4.68 6.69
N GLY A 124 3.61 -4.78 5.45
CA GLY A 124 4.53 -3.82 4.87
C GLY A 124 3.90 -2.45 4.57
N SER A 125 4.74 -1.47 4.33
CA SER A 125 4.36 -0.13 3.87
C SER A 125 4.22 -0.09 2.35
N LEU A 126 3.45 0.86 1.84
CA LEU A 126 3.51 1.26 0.43
C LEU A 126 4.56 2.37 0.28
N GLU A 127 5.46 2.23 -0.70
CA GLU A 127 6.61 3.12 -0.81
C GLU A 127 6.67 3.88 -2.13
N CYS A 128 6.22 3.27 -3.20
CA CYS A 128 6.29 3.87 -4.52
C CYS A 128 5.01 3.68 -5.32
N VAL A 129 4.81 4.58 -6.27
CA VAL A 129 3.73 4.51 -7.25
C VAL A 129 4.21 5.09 -8.56
N ALA A 130 3.73 4.54 -9.66
CA ALA A 130 3.95 5.08 -11.00
C ALA A 130 2.68 4.91 -11.84
N MET A 131 2.28 5.94 -12.54
CA MET A 131 1.16 5.90 -13.48
C MET A 131 1.64 5.42 -14.86
N ILE A 132 0.92 4.49 -15.44
CA ILE A 132 1.14 4.02 -16.83
C ILE A 132 0.26 4.84 -17.78
N ASP A 133 -1.00 4.98 -17.42
CA ASP A 133 -1.99 5.83 -18.09
C ASP A 133 -2.93 6.48 -17.06
N GLU A 134 -3.92 7.26 -17.51
CA GLU A 134 -4.81 8.04 -16.64
C GLU A 134 -5.68 7.18 -15.71
N THR A 135 -5.75 5.88 -15.94
CA THR A 135 -6.57 4.93 -15.15
C THR A 135 -5.79 3.75 -14.62
N THR A 136 -4.56 3.55 -15.10
CA THR A 136 -3.72 2.41 -14.75
C THR A 136 -2.44 2.87 -14.08
N PHE A 137 -2.15 2.30 -12.93
CA PHE A 137 -0.96 2.60 -12.15
C PHE A 137 -0.41 1.33 -11.49
N LEU A 138 0.86 1.40 -11.12
CA LEU A 138 1.55 0.37 -10.34
C LEU A 138 1.93 0.93 -8.99
N SER A 139 1.83 0.13 -7.96
CA SER A 139 2.35 0.48 -6.63
C SER A 139 3.25 -0.63 -6.11
N GLY A 140 4.24 -0.26 -5.34
CA GLY A 140 5.18 -1.18 -4.70
C GLY A 140 5.38 -0.83 -3.23
N GLY A 141 5.75 -1.85 -2.46
CA GLY A 141 6.01 -1.70 -1.03
C GLY A 141 7.00 -2.75 -0.53
N ASP A 142 7.34 -2.70 0.74
CA ASP A 142 8.32 -3.58 1.37
C ASP A 142 7.80 -5.00 1.66
N SER A 143 6.50 -5.22 1.53
CA SER A 143 5.89 -6.55 1.69
C SER A 143 5.85 -7.40 0.40
N GLY A 144 6.37 -6.87 -0.69
CA GLY A 144 6.44 -7.54 -1.99
C GLY A 144 5.23 -7.33 -2.86
#